data_c5fb42f85007aaeb4051bfdbbded61b5
#
_entry.id   c5fb42f85007aaeb4051bfdbbded61b5
#
_cell.length_a   1.000
_cell.length_b   1.000
_cell.length_c   1.000
_cell.angle_alpha   90.00
_cell.angle_beta   90.00
_cell.angle_gamma   90.00
#
_symmetry.space_group_name_H-M   'P 1'
#
loop_
_entity.id
_entity.type
_entity.pdbx_description
1 polymer ?
#
loop_
_entity_poly.entity_id
_entity_poly.type
_entity_poly.pdbx_seq_one_letter_code
_entity_poly.pdbx_strand_id
1 'polypeptide(L)'
;TTPSMSGDLTTATQDIIPVIRLSEMYYILAEKAADDALWDRAADYIETVQVGRSAPENQLAGKIGNTETFRNELLNDVRLEFVEEGQIFLYCKKLNVAPNAWDTSDSFRETWWYFPMPENETIF
;
A
#
# COMPACT_ATOMS: atom_id res chain seq x y z
N THR A 1 3.83 -29.78 37.92
CA THR A 1 3.50 -29.86 36.50
C THR A 1 3.19 -28.47 35.97
N THR A 2 4.14 -27.92 35.24
CA THR A 2 3.93 -26.66 34.50
C THR A 2 2.88 -26.88 33.41
N PRO A 3 1.78 -26.09 33.34
CA PRO A 3 0.87 -26.20 32.24
C PRO A 3 1.61 -25.88 30.93
N SER A 4 1.53 -26.77 29.94
CA SER A 4 2.12 -26.52 28.65
C SER A 4 1.32 -25.40 27.95
N MET A 5 1.94 -24.25 27.72
CA MET A 5 1.36 -23.11 27.02
C MET A 5 1.31 -23.28 25.48
N SER A 6 1.40 -24.51 24.98
CA SER A 6 1.53 -24.79 23.56
C SER A 6 0.23 -24.76 22.76
N GLY A 7 -0.92 -24.55 23.40
CA GLY A 7 -2.23 -24.58 22.72
C GLY A 7 -2.86 -23.22 22.42
N ASP A 8 -2.44 -22.18 23.12
CA ASP A 8 -3.22 -20.92 23.19
C ASP A 8 -2.74 -19.80 22.28
N LEU A 9 -1.49 -19.84 21.84
CA LEU A 9 -0.93 -18.74 21.02
C LEU A 9 -1.44 -18.75 19.58
N THR A 10 -1.81 -19.92 19.04
CA THR A 10 -2.33 -20.03 17.67
C THR A 10 -3.78 -19.59 17.54
N THR A 11 -4.59 -19.78 18.57
CA THR A 11 -5.99 -19.31 18.60
C THR A 11 -6.08 -17.82 18.90
N ALA A 12 -5.23 -17.29 19.77
CA ALA A 12 -5.23 -15.87 20.11
C ALA A 12 -4.80 -14.96 18.93
N THR A 13 -4.01 -15.46 17.98
CA THR A 13 -3.57 -14.69 16.81
C THR A 13 -4.60 -14.68 15.68
N GLN A 14 -5.57 -15.59 15.66
CA GLN A 14 -6.60 -15.67 14.62
C GLN A 14 -7.65 -14.55 14.73
N ASP A 15 -7.83 -13.99 15.93
CA ASP A 15 -8.82 -12.93 16.19
C ASP A 15 -8.20 -11.50 16.14
N ILE A 16 -6.91 -11.39 15.86
CA ILE A 16 -6.24 -10.08 15.77
C ILE A 16 -6.38 -9.52 14.37
N ILE A 17 -7.14 -8.44 14.25
CA ILE A 17 -7.22 -7.64 13.02
C ILE A 17 -6.22 -6.49 13.16
N PRO A 18 -5.15 -6.47 12.36
CA PRO A 18 -4.21 -5.35 12.39
C PRO A 18 -4.88 -4.10 11.81
N VAL A 19 -4.93 -3.02 12.60
CA VAL A 19 -5.49 -1.73 12.18
C VAL A 19 -4.43 -0.86 11.53
N ILE A 20 -3.20 -0.94 12.04
CA ILE A 20 -2.04 -0.21 11.51
C ILE A 20 -0.91 -1.22 11.39
N ARG A 21 -0.25 -1.22 10.23
CA ARG A 21 0.88 -2.10 9.95
C ARG A 21 2.18 -1.32 9.85
N LEU A 22 3.28 -1.92 10.26
CA LEU A 22 4.60 -1.29 10.19
C LEU A 22 4.98 -0.92 8.74
N SER A 23 4.57 -1.72 7.77
CA SER A 23 4.75 -1.44 6.34
C SER A 23 4.13 -0.10 5.90
N GLU A 24 2.96 0.28 6.46
CA GLU A 24 2.35 1.59 6.19
C GLU A 24 3.25 2.74 6.64
N MET A 25 3.91 2.59 7.78
CA MET A 25 4.84 3.60 8.29
C MET A 25 6.03 3.78 7.34
N TYR A 26 6.57 2.71 6.82
CA TYR A 26 7.65 2.77 5.83
C TYR A 26 7.20 3.42 4.52
N TYR A 27 5.98 3.15 4.06
CA TYR A 27 5.45 3.82 2.86
C TYR A 27 5.24 5.31 3.06
N ILE A 28 4.77 5.75 4.24
CA ILE A 28 4.66 7.17 4.57
C ILE A 28 6.05 7.84 4.58
N LEU A 29 7.07 7.18 5.12
CA LEU A 29 8.43 7.68 5.08
C LEU A 29 8.99 7.73 3.66
N ALA A 30 8.67 6.75 2.82
CA ALA A 30 9.06 6.74 1.42
C ALA A 30 8.40 7.90 0.65
N GLU A 31 7.12 8.15 0.86
CA GLU A 31 6.42 9.30 0.27
C GLU A 31 7.03 10.63 0.69
N LYS A 32 7.33 10.78 1.99
CA LYS A 32 7.98 12.00 2.47
C LYS A 32 9.37 12.19 1.87
N ALA A 33 10.15 11.13 1.73
CA ALA A 33 11.45 11.19 1.07
C ALA A 33 11.32 11.55 -0.42
N ALA A 34 10.30 11.04 -1.11
CA ALA A 34 10.01 11.37 -2.49
C ALA A 34 9.59 12.84 -2.67
N ASP A 35 8.79 13.39 -1.75
CA ASP A 35 8.41 14.80 -1.73
C ASP A 35 9.63 15.72 -1.58
N ASP A 36 10.64 15.27 -0.85
CA ASP A 36 11.91 15.96 -0.66
C ASP A 36 12.92 15.64 -1.80
N ALA A 37 12.50 14.93 -2.84
CA ALA A 37 13.33 14.45 -3.96
C ALA A 37 14.54 13.58 -3.53
N LEU A 38 14.46 12.93 -2.40
CA LEU A 38 15.46 11.99 -1.86
C LEU A 38 15.16 10.56 -2.37
N TRP A 39 15.35 10.34 -3.66
CA TRP A 39 14.91 9.12 -4.35
C TRP A 39 15.56 7.84 -3.81
N ASP A 40 16.85 7.87 -3.50
CA ASP A 40 17.54 6.71 -2.92
C ASP A 40 16.97 6.32 -1.56
N ARG A 41 16.65 7.31 -0.73
CA ARG A 41 16.03 7.08 0.58
C ARG A 41 14.59 6.57 0.44
N ALA A 42 13.85 7.08 -0.54
CA ALA A 42 12.51 6.57 -0.83
C ALA A 42 12.55 5.10 -1.26
N ALA A 43 13.52 4.73 -2.09
CA ALA A 43 13.76 3.34 -2.48
C ALA A 43 14.11 2.46 -1.28
N ASP A 44 15.02 2.90 -0.40
CA ASP A 44 15.44 2.15 0.79
C ASP A 44 14.26 1.82 1.71
N TYR A 45 13.32 2.75 1.90
CA TYR A 45 12.13 2.51 2.72
C TYR A 45 11.21 1.45 2.10
N ILE A 46 10.98 1.47 0.79
CA ILE A 46 10.18 0.45 0.10
C ILE A 46 10.92 -0.90 0.15
N GLU A 47 12.22 -0.92 -0.11
CA GLU A 47 13.02 -2.15 -0.03
C GLU A 47 13.01 -2.78 1.36
N THR A 48 12.97 -1.98 2.42
CA THR A 48 12.85 -2.50 3.79
C THR A 48 11.58 -3.36 3.96
N VAL A 49 10.46 -2.94 3.37
CA VAL A 49 9.23 -3.73 3.37
C VAL A 49 9.37 -4.98 2.50
N GLN A 50 9.99 -4.86 1.32
CA GLN A 50 10.22 -5.99 0.41
C GLN A 50 11.08 -7.08 1.06
N VAL A 51 12.18 -6.70 1.70
CA VAL A 51 13.06 -7.62 2.43
C VAL A 51 12.31 -8.28 3.59
N GLY A 52 11.44 -7.55 4.27
CA GLY A 52 10.56 -8.10 5.31
C GLY A 52 9.63 -9.21 4.78
N ARG A 53 9.31 -9.19 3.48
CA ARG A 53 8.58 -10.27 2.78
C ARG A 53 9.49 -11.32 2.14
N SER A 54 10.76 -11.35 2.51
CA SER A 54 11.76 -12.26 1.94
C SER A 54 12.09 -12.01 0.46
N ALA A 55 11.88 -10.80 -0.03
CA ALA A 55 12.38 -10.41 -1.35
C ALA A 55 13.92 -10.18 -1.31
N PRO A 56 14.62 -10.36 -2.42
CA PRO A 56 16.03 -10.05 -2.51
C PRO A 56 16.30 -8.56 -2.24
N GLU A 57 17.48 -8.26 -1.69
CA GLU A 57 17.95 -6.88 -1.50
C GLU A 57 18.30 -6.20 -2.83
N ASN A 58 18.34 -4.87 -2.82
CA ASN A 58 18.74 -4.02 -3.95
C ASN A 58 17.86 -4.16 -5.21
N GLN A 59 16.59 -4.48 -5.04
CA GLN A 59 15.65 -4.60 -6.17
C GLN A 59 15.30 -3.25 -6.81
N LEU A 60 15.34 -2.17 -6.04
CA LEU A 60 14.94 -0.82 -6.45
C LEU A 60 16.13 0.10 -6.71
N ALA A 61 17.36 -0.38 -6.53
CA ALA A 61 18.55 0.42 -6.76
C ALA A 61 18.54 1.04 -8.17
N GLY A 62 18.53 2.37 -8.24
CA GLY A 62 18.51 3.12 -9.50
C GLY A 62 17.20 3.09 -10.29
N LYS A 63 16.15 2.44 -9.81
CA LYS A 63 14.84 2.42 -10.49
C LYS A 63 13.99 3.64 -10.19
N ILE A 64 14.15 4.23 -9.02
CA ILE A 64 13.40 5.39 -8.58
C ILE A 64 14.26 6.64 -8.77
N GLY A 65 13.86 7.51 -9.67
CA GLY A 65 14.59 8.75 -9.97
C GLY A 65 13.69 9.96 -10.21
N ASN A 66 12.38 9.74 -10.18
CA ASN A 66 11.38 10.81 -10.34
C ASN A 66 10.04 10.38 -9.72
N THR A 67 9.11 11.31 -9.68
CA THR A 67 7.77 11.09 -9.08
C THR A 67 7.00 9.96 -9.76
N GLU A 68 7.11 9.82 -11.06
CA GLU A 68 6.38 8.79 -11.82
C GLU A 68 6.92 7.39 -11.51
N THR A 69 8.23 7.20 -11.56
CA THR A 69 8.87 5.92 -11.22
C THR A 69 8.62 5.56 -9.77
N PHE A 70 8.67 6.54 -8.86
CA PHE A 70 8.34 6.32 -7.45
C PHE A 70 6.90 5.83 -7.26
N ARG A 71 5.91 6.50 -7.88
CA ARG A 71 4.50 6.11 -7.78
C ARG A 71 4.26 4.69 -8.30
N ASN A 72 4.87 4.34 -9.41
CA ASN A 72 4.73 3.02 -10.00
C ASN A 72 5.30 1.93 -9.09
N GLU A 73 6.50 2.13 -8.56
CA GLU A 73 7.13 1.15 -7.65
C GLU A 73 6.39 1.05 -6.31
N LEU A 74 5.97 2.18 -5.75
CA LEU A 74 5.15 2.19 -4.52
C LEU A 74 3.84 1.43 -4.72
N LEU A 75 3.09 1.68 -5.82
CA LEU A 75 1.83 1.00 -6.09
C LEU A 75 2.01 -0.50 -6.33
N ASN A 76 3.08 -0.89 -7.01
CA ASN A 76 3.39 -2.31 -7.19
C ASN A 76 3.63 -3.00 -5.85
N ASP A 77 4.36 -2.35 -4.95
CA ASP A 77 4.65 -2.91 -3.64
C ASP A 77 3.42 -2.95 -2.72
N VAL A 78 2.63 -1.87 -2.69
CA VAL A 78 1.37 -1.78 -1.94
C VAL A 78 0.39 -2.88 -2.35
N ARG A 79 0.31 -3.21 -3.65
CA ARG A 79 -0.54 -4.31 -4.14
C ARG A 79 -0.14 -5.66 -3.56
N LEU A 80 1.15 -5.90 -3.41
CA LEU A 80 1.66 -7.14 -2.84
C LEU A 80 1.52 -7.18 -1.32
N GLU A 81 1.72 -6.04 -0.66
CA GLU A 81 1.69 -5.95 0.80
C GLU A 81 0.26 -6.01 1.37
N PHE A 82 -0.69 -5.36 0.71
CA PHE A 82 -2.07 -5.21 1.18
C PHE A 82 -3.08 -5.99 0.32
N VAL A 83 -2.71 -7.19 -0.09
CA VAL A 83 -3.62 -8.07 -0.84
C VAL A 83 -4.91 -8.29 -0.03
N GLU A 84 -6.06 -8.07 -0.68
CA GLU A 84 -7.40 -8.24 -0.09
C GLU A 84 -7.77 -7.28 1.07
N GLU A 85 -6.92 -6.31 1.38
CA GLU A 85 -7.19 -5.35 2.47
C GLU A 85 -7.89 -4.05 1.99
N GLY A 86 -8.17 -3.89 0.70
CA GLY A 86 -8.81 -2.70 0.13
C GLY A 86 -7.96 -1.44 0.10
N GLN A 87 -6.75 -1.48 0.62
CA GLN A 87 -5.83 -0.34 0.73
C GLN A 87 -5.42 0.22 -0.63
N ILE A 88 -5.31 -0.63 -1.65
CA ILE A 88 -4.86 -0.22 -2.99
C ILE A 88 -5.73 0.89 -3.59
N PHE A 89 -7.04 0.87 -3.35
CA PHE A 89 -7.93 1.93 -3.82
C PHE A 89 -7.56 3.28 -3.22
N LEU A 90 -7.27 3.32 -1.91
CA LEU A 90 -6.89 4.54 -1.21
C LEU A 90 -5.55 5.09 -1.73
N TYR A 91 -4.57 4.22 -1.97
CA TYR A 91 -3.29 4.62 -2.55
C TYR A 91 -3.43 5.13 -3.98
N CYS A 92 -4.21 4.44 -4.82
CA CYS A 92 -4.49 4.89 -6.18
C CYS A 92 -5.16 6.27 -6.19
N LYS A 93 -6.15 6.49 -5.32
CA LYS A 93 -6.81 7.78 -5.14
C LYS A 93 -5.84 8.87 -4.70
N LYS A 94 -5.03 8.59 -3.67
CA LYS A 94 -4.03 9.52 -3.12
C LYS A 94 -3.00 9.94 -4.16
N LEU A 95 -2.50 8.99 -4.94
CA LEU A 95 -1.48 9.21 -5.96
C LEU A 95 -2.07 9.67 -7.31
N ASN A 96 -3.40 9.70 -7.43
CA ASN A 96 -4.15 10.01 -8.64
C ASN A 96 -3.73 9.14 -9.85
N VAL A 97 -3.61 7.83 -9.61
CA VAL A 97 -3.24 6.83 -10.61
C VAL A 97 -4.35 5.81 -10.74
N ALA A 98 -4.84 5.57 -11.94
CA ALA A 98 -5.86 4.56 -12.19
C ALA A 98 -5.39 3.16 -11.76
N PRO A 99 -6.24 2.36 -11.07
CA PRO A 99 -5.92 0.96 -10.82
C PRO A 99 -5.75 0.19 -12.13
N ASN A 100 -4.71 -0.65 -12.23
CA ASN A 100 -4.47 -1.43 -13.47
C ASN A 100 -5.59 -2.43 -13.80
N ALA A 101 -6.48 -2.72 -12.83
CA ALA A 101 -7.62 -3.61 -13.03
C ALA A 101 -8.82 -2.92 -13.71
N TRP A 102 -8.78 -1.60 -13.86
CA TRP A 102 -9.82 -0.89 -14.58
C TRP A 102 -9.56 -1.01 -16.08
N ASP A 103 -10.62 -1.31 -16.83
CA ASP A 103 -10.54 -1.28 -18.29
C ASP A 103 -10.21 0.15 -18.72
N THR A 104 -9.00 0.34 -19.24
CA THR A 104 -8.49 1.65 -19.67
C THR A 104 -8.93 2.01 -21.08
N SER A 105 -9.91 1.30 -21.65
CA SER A 105 -10.53 1.68 -22.92
C SER A 105 -11.19 3.06 -22.84
N ASP A 106 -11.65 3.45 -21.63
CA ASP A 106 -12.11 4.79 -21.33
C ASP A 106 -11.01 5.57 -20.58
N SER A 107 -10.78 6.81 -20.98
CA SER A 107 -9.85 7.70 -20.28
C SER A 107 -10.30 7.87 -18.82
N PHE A 108 -9.37 7.61 -17.90
CA PHE A 108 -9.57 7.81 -16.47
C PHE A 108 -10.15 9.20 -16.17
N ARG A 109 -11.20 9.24 -15.35
CA ARG A 109 -11.81 10.49 -14.89
C ARG A 109 -11.67 10.61 -13.39
N GLU A 110 -11.31 11.79 -12.90
CA GLU A 110 -11.21 12.07 -11.44
C GLU A 110 -12.53 11.81 -10.71
N THR A 111 -13.67 11.92 -11.38
CA THR A 111 -15.00 11.62 -10.82
C THR A 111 -15.14 10.16 -10.38
N TRP A 112 -14.31 9.24 -10.88
CA TRP A 112 -14.33 7.83 -10.49
C TRP A 112 -13.83 7.58 -9.06
N TRP A 113 -13.18 8.57 -8.46
CA TRP A 113 -12.79 8.52 -7.06
C TRP A 113 -13.94 8.79 -6.07
N TYR A 114 -15.09 9.17 -6.56
CA TYR A 114 -16.26 9.50 -5.74
C TYR A 114 -17.34 8.47 -5.96
N PHE A 115 -17.88 7.92 -4.87
CA PHE A 115 -19.07 7.08 -4.97
C PHE A 115 -20.28 7.96 -5.32
N PRO A 116 -21.11 7.56 -6.30
CA PRO A 116 -22.34 8.28 -6.58
C PRO A 116 -23.26 8.24 -5.35
N MET A 117 -23.97 9.34 -5.09
CA MET A 117 -25.01 9.33 -4.06
C MET A 117 -26.14 8.40 -4.49
N PRO A 118 -26.69 7.59 -3.57
CA PRO A 118 -27.87 6.80 -3.87
C PRO A 118 -29.02 7.69 -4.32
N GLU A 119 -29.73 7.28 -5.37
CA GLU A 119 -30.83 8.09 -5.95
C GLU A 119 -31.95 8.39 -4.95
N ASN A 120 -32.04 7.61 -3.87
CA ASN A 120 -33.12 7.71 -2.86
C ASN A 120 -32.68 8.48 -1.59
N GLU A 121 -31.48 9.01 -1.53
CA GLU A 121 -31.08 9.88 -0.41
C GLU A 121 -31.57 11.31 -0.66
N THR A 122 -32.61 11.71 0.07
CA THR A 122 -32.99 13.11 0.19
C THR A 122 -31.93 13.86 0.99
N ILE A 123 -31.26 14.78 0.32
CA ILE A 123 -30.35 15.73 0.99
C ILE A 123 -31.22 16.64 1.85
N PHE A 124 -30.95 16.61 3.15
CA PHE A 124 -31.57 17.51 4.12
C PHE A 124 -30.95 18.90 4.04
#